data_6cbbb930e373301cbd73c8375d5eca10
#
_entry.id   6cbbb930e373301cbd73c8375d5eca10
#
_cell.length_a   1.000
_cell.length_b   1.000
_cell.length_c   1.000
_cell.angle_alpha   90.00
_cell.angle_beta   90.00
_cell.angle_gamma   90.00
#
_symmetry.space_group_name_H-M   'P 1'
#
loop_
_entity.id
_entity.type
_entity.pdbx_description
1 polymer ?
#
loop_
_entity_poly.entity_id
_entity_poly.type
_entity_poly.pdbx_seq_one_letter_code
_entity_poly.pdbx_strand_id
1 'polypeptide(L)'
;PIRVWGTIGFIVAMWTTNLTGSKANTNQFIIGGVAAILLGIYSFTLPKCPPQKSIAKDASIIEQLGLSAFRLFSKYKMALFFIFSMFLGAALQLTNMYGDTFLDDFKKVPAYGPDSFVVKYSTIIMSISQISETVFILTIPFFLKKFGIKKVMLFSMLAWVLRFGLFAYGNPADGLWMIILSCIVYGMAFDFFNISGSLFVETSTDSSIRSSAQGLFMMMTNG
;
A
#
# COMPACT_ATOMS: atom_id res chain seq x y z
N PRO A 1 -6.07 12.89 6.73
CA PRO A 1 -5.08 13.97 6.59
C PRO A 1 -3.70 13.58 7.14
N ILE A 2 -3.62 12.91 8.32
CA ILE A 2 -2.32 12.58 8.96
C ILE A 2 -1.50 11.59 8.10
N ARG A 3 -2.14 10.61 7.46
CA ARG A 3 -1.48 9.62 6.61
C ARG A 3 -0.71 10.25 5.43
N VAL A 4 -1.17 11.37 4.90
CA VAL A 4 -0.52 12.10 3.79
C VAL A 4 0.93 12.47 4.12
N TRP A 5 1.24 12.85 5.36
CA TRP A 5 2.61 13.16 5.77
C TRP A 5 3.56 11.95 5.70
N GLY A 6 3.03 10.75 6.00
CA GLY A 6 3.80 9.51 5.82
C GLY A 6 4.14 9.26 4.35
N THR A 7 3.18 9.46 3.45
CA THR A 7 3.40 9.32 2.00
C THR A 7 4.40 10.35 1.48
N ILE A 8 4.33 11.60 1.93
CA ILE A 8 5.32 12.64 1.58
C ILE A 8 6.72 12.22 2.04
N GLY A 9 6.85 11.76 3.29
CA GLY A 9 8.14 11.27 3.81
C GLY A 9 8.70 10.10 2.98
N PHE A 10 7.84 9.19 2.53
CA PHE A 10 8.23 8.08 1.67
C PHE A 10 8.73 8.57 0.30
N ILE A 11 8.05 9.54 -0.33
CA ILE A 11 8.48 10.15 -1.59
C ILE A 11 9.87 10.80 -1.43
N VAL A 12 10.08 11.57 -0.36
CA VAL A 12 11.36 12.20 -0.07
C VAL A 12 12.47 11.16 0.07
N ALA A 13 12.21 10.05 0.77
CA ALA A 13 13.17 8.96 0.91
C ALA A 13 13.51 8.31 -0.45
N MET A 14 12.51 8.04 -1.28
CA MET A 14 12.70 7.50 -2.65
C MET A 14 13.57 8.43 -3.50
N TRP A 15 13.29 9.72 -3.49
CA TRP A 15 14.06 10.70 -4.26
C TRP A 15 15.49 10.85 -3.73
N THR A 16 15.65 10.87 -2.41
CA THR A 16 16.98 10.95 -1.80
C THR A 16 17.85 9.77 -2.22
N THR A 17 17.34 8.54 -2.13
CA THR A 17 18.10 7.34 -2.52
C THR A 17 18.43 7.29 -4.01
N ASN A 18 17.53 7.74 -4.87
CA ASN A 18 17.78 7.78 -6.31
C ASN A 18 18.77 8.88 -6.72
N LEU A 19 18.57 10.13 -6.25
CA LEU A 19 19.37 11.28 -6.63
C LEU A 19 20.82 11.23 -6.07
N THR A 20 21.00 10.61 -4.91
CA THR A 20 22.35 10.40 -4.32
C THR A 20 23.08 9.19 -4.93
N GLY A 21 22.47 8.46 -5.86
CA GLY A 21 23.05 7.24 -6.42
C GLY A 21 23.15 6.08 -5.41
N SER A 22 22.45 6.17 -4.29
CA SER A 22 22.51 5.19 -3.19
C SER A 22 21.64 3.95 -3.43
N LYS A 23 20.86 3.91 -4.50
CA LYS A 23 19.89 2.86 -4.82
C LYS A 23 20.49 1.45 -4.84
N ALA A 24 21.72 1.28 -5.34
CA ALA A 24 22.40 0.00 -5.47
C ALA A 24 23.58 -0.17 -4.49
N ASN A 25 23.74 0.74 -3.54
CA ASN A 25 24.85 0.78 -2.62
C ASN A 25 24.41 0.55 -1.16
N THR A 26 25.36 0.14 -0.31
CA THR A 26 25.17 -0.01 1.15
C THR A 26 24.69 1.28 1.81
N ASN A 27 24.94 2.44 1.21
CA ASN A 27 24.55 3.74 1.74
C ASN A 27 23.04 3.89 1.97
N GLN A 28 22.19 3.20 1.19
CA GLN A 28 20.74 3.19 1.42
C GLN A 28 20.38 2.69 2.82
N PHE A 29 21.10 1.68 3.34
CA PHE A 29 20.88 1.14 4.68
C PHE A 29 21.36 2.10 5.76
N ILE A 30 22.47 2.84 5.50
CA ILE A 30 22.96 3.87 6.42
C ILE A 30 21.95 5.00 6.53
N ILE A 31 21.42 5.48 5.40
CA ILE A 31 20.37 6.54 5.37
C ILE A 31 19.13 6.08 6.15
N GLY A 32 18.66 4.85 5.90
CA GLY A 32 17.54 4.26 6.63
C GLY A 32 17.82 4.11 8.13
N GLY A 33 19.01 3.66 8.49
CA GLY A 33 19.44 3.51 9.88
C GLY A 33 19.48 4.84 10.64
N VAL A 34 20.04 5.88 10.03
CA VAL A 34 20.04 7.24 10.62
C VAL A 34 18.61 7.75 10.81
N ALA A 35 17.75 7.61 9.79
CA ALA A 35 16.35 8.02 9.91
C ALA A 35 15.61 7.25 11.04
N ALA A 36 15.86 5.95 11.18
CA ALA A 36 15.29 5.13 12.24
C ALA A 36 15.75 5.57 13.64
N ILE A 37 17.04 5.91 13.81
CA ILE A 37 17.58 6.42 15.07
C ILE A 37 16.93 7.76 15.43
N LEU A 38 16.84 8.69 14.47
CA LEU A 38 16.18 9.98 14.68
C LEU A 38 14.70 9.81 15.07
N LEU A 39 13.98 8.91 14.42
CA LEU A 39 12.61 8.57 14.78
C LEU A 39 12.53 7.98 16.19
N GLY A 40 13.47 7.08 16.55
CA GLY A 40 13.57 6.51 17.88
C GLY A 40 13.75 7.58 18.96
N ILE A 41 14.68 8.53 18.75
CA ILE A 41 14.89 9.66 19.66
C ILE A 41 13.62 10.54 19.74
N TYR A 42 13.01 10.84 18.60
CA TYR A 42 11.78 11.64 18.55
C TYR A 42 10.61 10.96 19.29
N SER A 43 10.56 9.63 19.28
CA SER A 43 9.47 8.88 19.94
C SER A 43 9.38 9.15 21.45
N PHE A 44 10.50 9.51 22.12
CA PHE A 44 10.51 9.90 23.53
C PHE A 44 9.79 11.23 23.82
N THR A 45 9.59 12.06 22.80
CA THR A 45 8.87 13.34 22.91
C THR A 45 7.36 13.20 22.75
N LEU A 46 6.88 12.01 22.32
CA LEU A 46 5.46 11.78 22.08
C LEU A 46 4.67 11.72 23.40
N PRO A 47 3.42 12.20 23.41
CA PRO A 47 2.57 12.12 24.59
C PRO A 47 2.30 10.66 24.95
N LYS A 48 2.25 10.37 26.26
CA LYS A 48 1.93 9.03 26.77
C LYS A 48 0.51 8.64 26.38
N CYS A 49 0.37 7.58 25.59
CA CYS A 49 -0.91 6.97 25.23
C CYS A 49 -1.07 5.68 26.06
N PRO A 50 -1.75 5.71 27.21
CA PRO A 50 -1.95 4.51 27.99
C PRO A 50 -2.83 3.52 27.19
N PRO A 51 -2.48 2.23 27.14
CA PRO A 51 -3.28 1.23 26.46
C PRO A 51 -4.65 1.13 27.14
N GLN A 52 -5.72 1.18 26.36
CA GLN A 52 -7.04 0.91 26.87
C GLN A 52 -7.14 -0.58 27.21
N LYS A 53 -7.29 -0.89 28.49
CA LYS A 53 -7.56 -2.26 28.96
C LYS A 53 -9.03 -2.59 28.65
N SER A 54 -9.31 -2.89 27.39
CA SER A 54 -10.67 -3.27 26.95
C SER A 54 -10.98 -4.75 27.09
N ILE A 55 -9.99 -5.55 27.47
CA ILE A 55 -10.16 -7.00 27.63
C ILE A 55 -10.45 -7.28 29.11
N ALA A 56 -11.57 -7.91 29.41
CA ALA A 56 -11.91 -8.38 30.75
C ALA A 56 -10.77 -9.26 31.29
N LYS A 57 -10.49 -9.18 32.60
CA LYS A 57 -9.42 -9.96 33.24
C LYS A 57 -9.54 -11.47 33.01
N ASP A 58 -10.74 -11.95 32.70
CA ASP A 58 -11.08 -13.35 32.46
C ASP A 58 -11.23 -13.71 30.98
N ALA A 59 -10.77 -12.84 30.07
CA ALA A 59 -10.84 -13.12 28.64
C ALA A 59 -9.97 -14.32 28.26
N SER A 60 -10.52 -15.22 27.45
CA SER A 60 -9.81 -16.38 26.89
C SER A 60 -8.55 -15.92 26.12
N ILE A 61 -7.50 -16.73 26.10
CA ILE A 61 -6.28 -16.50 25.30
C ILE A 61 -6.63 -16.23 23.83
N ILE A 62 -7.65 -16.91 23.30
CA ILE A 62 -8.15 -16.71 21.93
C ILE A 62 -8.67 -15.28 21.72
N GLU A 63 -9.36 -14.71 22.71
CA GLU A 63 -9.86 -13.33 22.66
C GLU A 63 -8.73 -12.33 22.87
N GLN A 64 -7.79 -12.61 23.75
CA GLN A 64 -6.62 -11.76 23.97
C GLN A 64 -5.72 -11.66 22.74
N LEU A 65 -5.57 -12.74 21.98
CA LEU A 65 -4.81 -12.79 20.73
C LEU A 65 -5.62 -12.29 19.51
N GLY A 66 -6.90 -11.92 19.69
CA GLY A 66 -7.76 -11.47 18.61
C GLY A 66 -8.16 -12.56 17.61
N LEU A 67 -7.91 -13.83 17.92
CA LEU A 67 -8.21 -14.98 17.05
C LEU A 67 -9.72 -15.20 16.87
N SER A 68 -10.55 -14.57 17.68
CA SER A 68 -12.01 -14.54 17.51
C SER A 68 -12.46 -14.00 16.16
N ALA A 69 -11.62 -13.13 15.52
CA ALA A 69 -11.89 -12.62 14.17
C ALA A 69 -11.93 -13.73 13.11
N PHE A 70 -11.22 -14.85 13.29
CA PHE A 70 -11.27 -15.97 12.35
C PHE A 70 -12.67 -16.63 12.27
N ARG A 71 -13.54 -16.46 13.26
CA ARG A 71 -14.94 -16.87 13.17
C ARG A 71 -15.70 -16.16 12.05
N LEU A 72 -15.21 -15.01 11.58
CA LEU A 72 -15.80 -14.30 10.44
C LEU A 72 -15.72 -15.10 9.14
N PHE A 73 -14.78 -16.02 8.99
CA PHE A 73 -14.72 -16.94 7.84
C PHE A 73 -15.94 -17.88 7.75
N SER A 74 -16.67 -18.09 8.84
CA SER A 74 -17.93 -18.84 8.80
C SER A 74 -19.05 -18.09 8.09
N LYS A 75 -18.94 -16.76 7.95
CA LYS A 75 -19.88 -15.95 7.20
C LYS A 75 -19.40 -15.85 5.75
N TYR A 76 -20.11 -16.46 4.79
CA TYR A 76 -19.73 -16.53 3.37
C TYR A 76 -19.23 -15.21 2.78
N LYS A 77 -19.96 -14.09 3.02
CA LYS A 77 -19.58 -12.77 2.51
C LYS A 77 -18.22 -12.28 3.06
N MET A 78 -17.97 -12.54 4.35
CA MET A 78 -16.71 -12.14 4.99
C MET A 78 -15.57 -13.04 4.56
N ALA A 79 -15.80 -14.33 4.41
CA ALA A 79 -14.81 -15.28 3.90
C ALA A 79 -14.35 -14.90 2.50
N LEU A 80 -15.29 -14.65 1.57
CA LEU A 80 -14.96 -14.16 0.22
C LEU A 80 -14.17 -12.86 0.26
N PHE A 81 -14.61 -11.90 1.07
CA PHE A 81 -13.93 -10.62 1.22
C PHE A 81 -12.47 -10.80 1.65
N PHE A 82 -12.20 -11.60 2.67
CA PHE A 82 -10.83 -11.85 3.16
C PHE A 82 -9.98 -12.60 2.14
N ILE A 83 -10.54 -13.60 1.45
CA ILE A 83 -9.82 -14.33 0.39
C ILE A 83 -9.42 -13.38 -0.76
N PHE A 84 -10.34 -12.55 -1.25
CA PHE A 84 -10.02 -11.58 -2.29
C PHE A 84 -9.07 -10.48 -1.79
N SER A 85 -9.15 -10.09 -0.52
CA SER A 85 -8.19 -9.17 0.10
C SER A 85 -6.77 -9.75 0.09
N MET A 86 -6.63 -11.05 0.33
CA MET A 86 -5.34 -11.75 0.26
C MET A 86 -4.77 -11.73 -1.17
N PHE A 87 -5.57 -12.01 -2.19
CA PHE A 87 -5.11 -11.93 -3.58
C PHE A 87 -4.71 -10.51 -3.99
N LEU A 88 -5.46 -9.51 -3.55
CA LEU A 88 -5.10 -8.11 -3.78
C LEU A 88 -3.84 -7.71 -3.02
N GLY A 89 -3.64 -8.24 -1.81
CA GLY A 89 -2.40 -8.09 -1.06
C GLY A 89 -1.20 -8.67 -1.79
N ALA A 90 -1.34 -9.86 -2.37
CA ALA A 90 -0.30 -10.47 -3.21
C ALA A 90 0.02 -9.59 -4.43
N ALA A 91 -0.98 -9.05 -5.12
CA ALA A 91 -0.79 -8.12 -6.23
C ALA A 91 -0.08 -6.83 -5.79
N LEU A 92 -0.43 -6.29 -4.62
CA LEU A 92 0.22 -5.12 -4.02
C LEU A 92 1.70 -5.39 -3.74
N GLN A 93 2.01 -6.52 -3.09
CA GLN A 93 3.39 -6.88 -2.75
C GLN A 93 4.23 -7.16 -3.99
N LEU A 94 3.66 -7.80 -5.01
CA LEU A 94 4.33 -7.99 -6.29
C LEU A 94 4.78 -6.66 -6.89
N THR A 95 3.90 -5.66 -6.90
CA THR A 95 4.23 -4.31 -7.39
C THR A 95 5.29 -3.62 -6.52
N ASN A 96 5.17 -3.70 -5.20
CA ASN A 96 6.09 -3.01 -4.29
C ASN A 96 7.50 -3.62 -4.32
N MET A 97 7.60 -4.94 -4.45
CA MET A 97 8.89 -5.63 -4.46
C MET A 97 9.58 -5.59 -5.81
N TYR A 98 8.82 -5.71 -6.90
CA TYR A 98 9.39 -5.90 -8.23
C TYR A 98 9.18 -4.72 -9.18
N GLY A 99 8.35 -3.74 -8.85
CA GLY A 99 8.05 -2.63 -9.75
C GLY A 99 9.27 -1.81 -10.16
N ASP A 100 10.11 -1.43 -9.20
CA ASP A 100 11.34 -0.70 -9.47
C ASP A 100 12.38 -1.58 -10.19
N THR A 101 12.52 -2.85 -9.75
CA THR A 101 13.42 -3.83 -10.39
C THR A 101 13.01 -4.12 -11.83
N PHE A 102 11.71 -4.20 -12.11
CA PHE A 102 11.20 -4.39 -13.47
C PHE A 102 11.60 -3.23 -14.39
N LEU A 103 11.52 -1.99 -13.91
CA LEU A 103 11.95 -0.83 -14.68
C LEU A 103 13.47 -0.78 -14.85
N ASP A 104 14.22 -1.18 -13.84
CA ASP A 104 15.68 -1.25 -13.89
C ASP A 104 16.16 -2.36 -14.83
N ASP A 105 15.43 -3.45 -14.97
CA ASP A 105 15.78 -4.59 -15.83
C ASP A 105 15.75 -4.26 -17.33
N PHE A 106 15.11 -3.16 -17.74
CA PHE A 106 15.22 -2.69 -19.12
C PHE A 106 16.65 -2.39 -19.57
N LYS A 107 17.59 -2.15 -18.64
CA LYS A 107 19.03 -2.03 -18.95
C LYS A 107 19.62 -3.27 -19.61
N LYS A 108 19.03 -4.45 -19.40
CA LYS A 108 19.44 -5.72 -19.99
C LYS A 108 18.99 -5.87 -21.44
N VAL A 109 18.07 -5.03 -21.90
CA VAL A 109 17.54 -5.05 -23.27
C VAL A 109 18.42 -4.17 -24.15
N PRO A 110 19.08 -4.73 -25.19
CA PRO A 110 20.03 -3.97 -26.01
C PRO A 110 19.46 -2.71 -26.66
N ALA A 111 18.15 -2.65 -26.89
CA ALA A 111 17.47 -1.52 -27.51
C ALA A 111 17.39 -0.29 -26.59
N TYR A 112 17.50 -0.43 -25.26
CA TYR A 112 17.26 0.69 -24.34
C TYR A 112 18.53 1.13 -23.60
N GLY A 113 19.39 0.21 -23.20
CA GLY A 113 20.63 0.49 -22.48
C GLY A 113 20.47 1.06 -21.07
N PRO A 114 21.58 1.19 -20.32
CA PRO A 114 21.56 1.67 -18.94
C PRO A 114 21.24 3.16 -18.80
N ASP A 115 21.45 3.95 -19.84
CA ASP A 115 21.24 5.41 -19.84
C ASP A 115 19.79 5.81 -20.19
N SER A 116 18.91 4.84 -20.43
CA SER A 116 17.51 5.16 -20.70
C SER A 116 16.87 5.85 -19.49
N PHE A 117 15.98 6.82 -19.77
CA PHE A 117 15.30 7.60 -18.74
C PHE A 117 14.61 6.73 -17.70
N VAL A 118 13.97 5.64 -18.15
CA VAL A 118 13.23 4.72 -17.25
C VAL A 118 14.18 3.99 -16.30
N VAL A 119 15.34 3.53 -16.78
CA VAL A 119 16.34 2.85 -15.94
C VAL A 119 16.96 3.80 -14.94
N LYS A 120 17.42 4.95 -15.40
CA LYS A 120 18.10 5.95 -14.58
C LYS A 120 17.20 6.51 -13.48
N TYR A 121 15.92 6.71 -13.77
CA TYR A 121 14.95 7.34 -12.85
C TYR A 121 13.82 6.39 -12.43
N SER A 122 14.03 5.08 -12.45
CA SER A 122 13.00 4.09 -12.14
C SER A 122 12.30 4.35 -10.79
N THR A 123 13.07 4.63 -9.74
CA THR A 123 12.54 4.94 -8.40
C THR A 123 11.73 6.25 -8.39
N ILE A 124 12.15 7.26 -9.16
CA ILE A 124 11.39 8.51 -9.30
C ILE A 124 10.08 8.27 -10.06
N ILE A 125 10.10 7.47 -11.12
CA ILE A 125 8.89 7.06 -11.85
C ILE A 125 7.95 6.32 -10.91
N MET A 126 8.46 5.37 -10.12
CA MET A 126 7.65 4.66 -9.13
C MET A 126 7.05 5.60 -8.06
N SER A 127 7.73 6.71 -7.72
CA SER A 127 7.18 7.71 -6.78
C SER A 127 5.92 8.41 -7.28
N ILE A 128 5.66 8.42 -8.61
CA ILE A 128 4.40 8.90 -9.17
C ILE A 128 3.21 8.13 -8.57
N SER A 129 3.40 6.84 -8.27
CA SER A 129 2.38 6.02 -7.61
C SER A 129 2.02 6.57 -6.22
N GLN A 130 3.00 7.04 -5.46
CA GLN A 130 2.81 7.63 -4.14
C GLN A 130 2.14 9.02 -4.22
N ILE A 131 2.52 9.82 -5.21
CA ILE A 131 1.86 11.09 -5.48
C ILE A 131 0.39 10.86 -5.84
N SER A 132 0.14 9.89 -6.71
CA SER A 132 -1.22 9.47 -7.07
C SER A 132 -2.04 9.00 -5.86
N GLU A 133 -1.45 8.18 -4.98
CA GLU A 133 -2.07 7.78 -3.70
C GLU A 133 -2.52 9.00 -2.91
N THR A 134 -1.65 10.00 -2.76
CA THR A 134 -1.98 11.23 -2.03
C THR A 134 -3.19 11.96 -2.64
N VAL A 135 -3.27 12.02 -3.96
CA VAL A 135 -4.40 12.67 -4.66
C VAL A 135 -5.68 11.85 -4.51
N PHE A 136 -5.62 10.54 -4.76
CA PHE A 136 -6.82 9.69 -4.72
C PHE A 136 -7.41 9.57 -3.32
N ILE A 137 -6.60 9.56 -2.25
CA ILE A 137 -7.09 9.51 -0.87
C ILE A 137 -8.02 10.70 -0.55
N LEU A 138 -7.76 11.87 -1.16
CA LEU A 138 -8.60 13.04 -0.99
C LEU A 138 -9.94 12.93 -1.74
N THR A 139 -10.00 12.12 -2.79
CA THR A 139 -11.22 11.94 -3.61
C THR A 139 -12.15 10.85 -3.07
N ILE A 140 -11.66 9.95 -2.20
CA ILE A 140 -12.42 8.81 -1.66
C ILE A 140 -13.78 9.20 -1.05
N PRO A 141 -13.90 10.26 -0.21
CA PRO A 141 -15.18 10.63 0.36
C PRO A 141 -16.25 10.92 -0.70
N PHE A 142 -15.85 11.55 -1.81
CA PHE A 142 -16.73 11.81 -2.95
C PHE A 142 -17.20 10.51 -3.60
N PHE A 143 -16.26 9.59 -3.89
CA PHE A 143 -16.60 8.32 -4.54
C PHE A 143 -17.46 7.42 -3.65
N LEU A 144 -17.15 7.34 -2.34
CA LEU A 144 -17.95 6.58 -1.39
C LEU A 144 -19.37 7.11 -1.26
N LYS A 145 -19.54 8.44 -1.19
CA LYS A 145 -20.86 9.09 -1.12
C LYS A 145 -21.68 8.83 -2.38
N LYS A 146 -21.04 8.86 -3.56
CA LYS A 146 -21.73 8.75 -4.85
C LYS A 146 -22.01 7.29 -5.25
N PHE A 147 -21.07 6.38 -5.01
CA PHE A 147 -21.13 5.01 -5.55
C PHE A 147 -21.29 3.93 -4.48
N GLY A 148 -20.98 4.26 -3.22
CA GLY A 148 -21.01 3.32 -2.10
C GLY A 148 -19.82 2.36 -2.09
N ILE A 149 -19.63 1.67 -0.96
CA ILE A 149 -18.47 0.82 -0.66
C ILE A 149 -18.22 -0.23 -1.75
N LYS A 150 -19.26 -0.99 -2.14
CA LYS A 150 -19.14 -2.09 -3.10
C LYS A 150 -18.59 -1.64 -4.46
N LYS A 151 -19.13 -0.55 -5.03
CA LYS A 151 -18.69 -0.08 -6.35
C LYS A 151 -17.29 0.50 -6.31
N VAL A 152 -16.94 1.18 -5.21
CA VAL A 152 -15.59 1.73 -5.02
C VAL A 152 -14.55 0.61 -4.93
N MET A 153 -14.86 -0.49 -4.24
CA MET A 153 -14.01 -1.70 -4.25
C MET A 153 -13.87 -2.31 -5.65
N LEU A 154 -14.95 -2.37 -6.43
CA LEU A 154 -14.89 -2.86 -7.82
C LEU A 154 -14.01 -1.96 -8.70
N PHE A 155 -14.10 -0.64 -8.55
CA PHE A 155 -13.20 0.29 -9.26
C PHE A 155 -11.74 0.04 -8.93
N SER A 156 -11.42 -0.24 -7.66
CA SER A 156 -10.08 -0.63 -7.26
C SER A 156 -9.60 -1.90 -7.97
N MET A 157 -10.44 -2.95 -8.01
CA MET A 157 -10.07 -4.20 -8.69
C MET A 157 -9.82 -3.99 -10.19
N LEU A 158 -10.67 -3.21 -10.86
CA LEU A 158 -10.47 -2.84 -12.26
C LEU A 158 -9.19 -2.01 -12.45
N ALA A 159 -8.90 -1.12 -11.52
CA ALA A 159 -7.67 -0.33 -11.55
C ALA A 159 -6.43 -1.21 -11.41
N TRP A 160 -6.46 -2.29 -10.59
CA TRP A 160 -5.37 -3.26 -10.52
C TRP A 160 -5.15 -3.99 -11.85
N VAL A 161 -6.22 -4.45 -12.50
CA VAL A 161 -6.13 -5.08 -13.83
C VAL A 161 -5.52 -4.13 -14.85
N LEU A 162 -6.01 -2.88 -14.87
CA LEU A 162 -5.49 -1.84 -15.77
C LEU A 162 -4.01 -1.54 -15.48
N ARG A 163 -3.62 -1.42 -14.20
CA ARG A 163 -2.24 -1.18 -13.80
C ARG A 163 -1.29 -2.25 -14.36
N PHE A 164 -1.58 -3.52 -14.10
CA PHE A 164 -0.72 -4.60 -14.58
C PHE A 164 -0.72 -4.72 -16.11
N GLY A 165 -1.86 -4.50 -16.75
CA GLY A 165 -1.95 -4.45 -18.21
C GLY A 165 -1.05 -3.35 -18.80
N LEU A 166 -1.10 -2.15 -18.23
CA LEU A 166 -0.25 -1.02 -18.65
C LEU A 166 1.25 -1.29 -18.41
N PHE A 167 1.60 -1.95 -17.29
CA PHE A 167 2.99 -2.37 -17.08
C PHE A 167 3.44 -3.44 -18.07
N ALA A 168 2.59 -4.41 -18.40
CA ALA A 168 2.94 -5.51 -19.29
C ALA A 168 3.23 -5.05 -20.73
N TYR A 169 2.56 -4.00 -21.19
CA TYR A 169 2.74 -3.43 -22.52
C TYR A 169 3.62 -2.18 -22.56
N GLY A 170 3.94 -1.62 -21.38
CA GLY A 170 4.81 -0.44 -21.26
C GLY A 170 6.27 -0.75 -21.59
N ASN A 171 6.95 0.21 -22.22
CA ASN A 171 8.38 0.12 -22.50
C ASN A 171 9.03 1.53 -22.39
N PRO A 172 10.39 1.62 -22.31
CA PRO A 172 11.08 2.89 -22.15
C PRO A 172 11.00 3.87 -23.33
N ALA A 173 10.56 3.41 -24.51
CA ALA A 173 10.41 4.25 -25.71
C ALA A 173 8.95 4.67 -25.88
N ASP A 174 8.27 4.14 -26.87
CA ASP A 174 6.90 4.55 -27.24
C ASP A 174 5.85 4.20 -26.17
N GLY A 175 6.17 3.26 -25.27
CA GLY A 175 5.30 2.80 -24.19
C GLY A 175 5.53 3.49 -22.83
N LEU A 176 6.36 4.52 -22.74
CA LEU A 176 6.64 5.25 -21.49
C LEU A 176 5.37 5.81 -20.85
N TRP A 177 4.44 6.32 -21.66
CA TRP A 177 3.16 6.83 -21.18
C TRP A 177 2.32 5.76 -20.48
N MET A 178 2.43 4.49 -20.89
CA MET A 178 1.73 3.37 -20.23
C MET A 178 2.30 3.13 -18.83
N ILE A 179 3.63 3.18 -18.69
CA ILE A 179 4.31 3.04 -17.39
C ILE A 179 3.86 4.18 -16.45
N ILE A 180 3.87 5.42 -16.93
CA ILE A 180 3.44 6.58 -16.14
C ILE A 180 1.95 6.47 -15.76
N LEU A 181 1.10 6.12 -16.73
CA LEU A 181 -0.33 5.96 -16.47
C LEU A 181 -0.61 4.81 -15.47
N SER A 182 0.14 3.73 -15.55
CA SER A 182 0.10 2.65 -14.56
C SER A 182 0.41 3.16 -13.15
N CYS A 183 1.42 4.01 -13.00
CA CYS A 183 1.74 4.62 -11.72
C CYS A 183 0.63 5.57 -11.22
N ILE A 184 -0.02 6.30 -12.12
CA ILE A 184 -1.17 7.16 -11.75
C ILE A 184 -2.37 6.31 -11.31
N VAL A 185 -2.68 5.23 -12.00
CA VAL A 185 -3.79 4.34 -11.67
C VAL A 185 -3.60 3.65 -10.31
N TYR A 186 -2.36 3.51 -9.84
CA TYR A 186 -2.04 2.88 -8.56
C TYR A 186 -2.77 3.50 -7.37
N GLY A 187 -2.85 4.82 -7.29
CA GLY A 187 -3.52 5.50 -6.17
C GLY A 187 -4.99 5.07 -6.05
N MET A 188 -5.70 4.99 -7.18
CA MET A 188 -7.08 4.48 -7.20
C MET A 188 -7.12 2.98 -6.83
N ALA A 189 -6.20 2.18 -7.38
CA ALA A 189 -6.15 0.75 -7.13
C ALA A 189 -5.94 0.43 -5.65
N PHE A 190 -5.02 1.12 -5.00
CA PHE A 190 -4.64 0.87 -3.61
C PHE A 190 -5.62 1.48 -2.60
N ASP A 191 -5.85 2.80 -2.67
CA ASP A 191 -6.62 3.50 -1.64
C ASP A 191 -8.09 3.16 -1.66
N PHE A 192 -8.68 2.99 -2.84
CA PHE A 192 -10.09 2.65 -2.95
C PHE A 192 -10.38 1.29 -2.29
N PHE A 193 -9.47 0.32 -2.43
CA PHE A 193 -9.65 -0.96 -1.76
C PHE A 193 -9.40 -0.86 -0.25
N ASN A 194 -8.29 -0.26 0.16
CA ASN A 194 -7.89 -0.20 1.56
C ASN A 194 -8.94 0.51 2.42
N ILE A 195 -9.39 1.68 1.99
CA ILE A 195 -10.35 2.48 2.77
C ILE A 195 -11.75 1.89 2.70
N SER A 196 -12.20 1.46 1.51
CA SER A 196 -13.51 0.82 1.37
C SER A 196 -13.57 -0.53 2.08
N GLY A 197 -12.49 -1.31 2.05
CA GLY A 197 -12.38 -2.59 2.74
C GLY A 197 -12.41 -2.41 4.26
N SER A 198 -11.66 -1.43 4.78
CA SER A 198 -11.71 -1.08 6.20
C SER A 198 -13.11 -0.66 6.64
N LEU A 199 -13.80 0.18 5.87
CA LEU A 199 -15.19 0.57 6.12
C LEU A 199 -16.15 -0.63 6.03
N PHE A 200 -15.93 -1.54 5.07
CA PHE A 200 -16.74 -2.75 4.98
C PHE A 200 -16.59 -3.63 6.21
N VAL A 201 -15.37 -3.84 6.70
CA VAL A 201 -15.12 -4.56 7.94
C VAL A 201 -15.79 -3.86 9.12
N GLU A 202 -15.63 -2.54 9.24
CA GLU A 202 -16.20 -1.75 10.32
C GLU A 202 -17.73 -1.87 10.38
N THR A 203 -18.40 -1.77 9.23
CA THR A 203 -19.86 -1.83 9.14
C THR A 203 -20.46 -3.24 9.19
N SER A 204 -19.64 -4.26 8.95
CA SER A 204 -20.07 -5.67 8.88
C SER A 204 -19.72 -6.49 10.13
N THR A 205 -19.02 -5.89 11.11
CA THR A 205 -18.59 -6.56 12.33
C THR A 205 -19.08 -5.89 13.59
N ASP A 206 -19.34 -6.69 14.62
CA ASP A 206 -19.71 -6.20 15.93
C ASP A 206 -18.56 -5.42 16.58
N SER A 207 -18.89 -4.46 17.43
CA SER A 207 -17.91 -3.60 18.12
C SER A 207 -16.87 -4.37 18.93
N SER A 208 -17.25 -5.52 19.51
CA SER A 208 -16.41 -6.38 20.35
C SER A 208 -15.23 -7.02 19.60
N ILE A 209 -15.41 -7.35 18.31
CA ILE A 209 -14.39 -8.01 17.49
C ILE A 209 -13.84 -7.11 16.37
N ARG A 210 -14.30 -5.86 16.28
CA ARG A 210 -13.97 -4.95 15.19
C ARG A 210 -12.47 -4.71 15.03
N SER A 211 -11.75 -4.45 16.13
CA SER A 211 -10.29 -4.26 16.10
C SER A 211 -9.56 -5.50 15.59
N SER A 212 -9.97 -6.68 16.06
CA SER A 212 -9.39 -7.96 15.60
C SER A 212 -9.71 -8.23 14.13
N ALA A 213 -10.91 -7.88 13.67
CA ALA A 213 -11.31 -8.00 12.27
C ALA A 213 -10.53 -7.03 11.36
N GLN A 214 -10.25 -5.81 11.82
CA GLN A 214 -9.35 -4.87 11.13
C GLN A 214 -7.92 -5.39 11.08
N GLY A 215 -7.42 -5.96 12.17
CA GLY A 215 -6.11 -6.62 12.21
C GLY A 215 -6.02 -7.78 11.21
N LEU A 216 -7.06 -8.62 11.14
CA LEU A 216 -7.16 -9.70 10.17
C LEU A 216 -7.18 -9.17 8.73
N PHE A 217 -7.93 -8.11 8.45
CA PHE A 217 -7.95 -7.46 7.14
C PHE A 217 -6.55 -6.94 6.75
N MET A 218 -5.85 -6.27 7.67
CA MET A 218 -4.49 -5.79 7.44
C MET A 218 -3.50 -6.93 7.22
N MET A 219 -3.65 -8.04 7.94
CA MET A 219 -2.82 -9.24 7.72
C MET A 219 -3.07 -9.85 6.34
N MET A 220 -4.32 -9.87 5.86
CA MET A 220 -4.64 -10.40 4.52
C MET A 220 -4.18 -9.49 3.39
N THR A 221 -4.10 -8.18 3.60
CA THR A 221 -3.70 -7.22 2.56
C THR A 221 -2.22 -6.89 2.54
N ASN A 222 -1.53 -6.96 3.68
CA ASN A 222 -0.12 -6.58 3.78
C ASN A 222 0.80 -7.74 4.17
N GLY A 223 0.22 -8.86 4.56
CA GLY A 223 0.75 -10.15 4.79
C GLY A 223 1.73 -10.66 5.32
#